data_3939f50663d4e0f8af0084ca94b7c003
#
_entry.id   3939f50663d4e0f8af0084ca94b7c003
#
_cell.length_a   1.000
_cell.length_b   1.000
_cell.length_c   1.000
_cell.angle_alpha   90.00
_cell.angle_beta   90.00
_cell.angle_gamma   90.00
#
_symmetry.space_group_name_H-M   'P 1'
#
loop_
_entity.id
_entity.type
_entity.pdbx_description
1 polymer ?
#
loop_
_entity_poly.entity_id
_entity_poly.type
_entity_poly.pdbx_seq_one_letter_code
_entity_poly.pdbx_strand_id
1 'polypeptide(L)'
;MLIVGLGNPGKEYEWSRHNLGFMLIDKLASDAGIVVGRRECSSLVVRGEIEGVKTKLAKPQTYMNLTGHAVSCLLAKVNSETPLKQLVVISDDLALPLGKIRIRERGTAGGHNGLKSIIAEVGTTEFVRLRIGIQPEHPISDPKRFVLDTFAKSERPLVIETIDQSAEAIRTIIREGALKAMAEFN
;
A
#
# COMPACT_ATOMS: atom_id res chain seq x y z
N MET A 1 13.47 1.86 6.09
CA MET A 1 12.17 1.16 5.94
C MET A 1 11.80 1.06 4.47
N LEU A 2 11.10 0.01 4.03
CA LEU A 2 10.54 -0.15 2.67
C LEU A 2 9.01 -0.10 2.75
N ILE A 3 8.41 0.86 2.06
CA ILE A 3 6.96 1.03 2.00
C ILE A 3 6.52 0.83 0.54
N VAL A 4 5.66 -0.15 0.31
CA VAL A 4 5.18 -0.54 -1.02
C VAL A 4 3.69 -0.29 -1.11
N GLY A 5 3.29 0.60 -1.99
CA GLY A 5 1.89 0.77 -2.37
C GLY A 5 1.53 -0.15 -3.52
N LEU A 6 0.43 -0.89 -3.40
CA LEU A 6 -0.07 -1.73 -4.47
C LEU A 6 -0.96 -0.93 -5.43
N GLY A 7 -0.90 -1.29 -6.71
CA GLY A 7 -1.66 -0.66 -7.78
C GLY A 7 -1.28 -1.23 -9.14
N ASN A 8 -2.02 -0.86 -10.17
CA ASN A 8 -1.73 -1.19 -11.57
C ASN A 8 -1.16 0.04 -12.30
N PRO A 9 -0.13 -0.14 -13.15
CA PRO A 9 0.40 0.93 -13.97
C PRO A 9 -0.59 1.34 -15.07
N GLY A 10 -0.61 2.62 -15.44
CA GLY A 10 -1.46 3.19 -16.48
C GLY A 10 -2.36 4.30 -15.95
N LYS A 11 -2.57 5.34 -16.78
CA LYS A 11 -3.41 6.49 -16.43
C LYS A 11 -4.87 6.11 -16.21
N GLU A 12 -5.35 5.07 -16.88
CA GLU A 12 -6.70 4.53 -16.77
C GLU A 12 -7.00 4.00 -15.35
N TYR A 13 -5.97 3.60 -14.60
CA TYR A 13 -6.09 3.08 -13.23
C TYR A 13 -5.84 4.13 -12.15
N GLU A 14 -5.48 5.36 -12.49
CA GLU A 14 -5.05 6.39 -11.54
C GLU A 14 -6.05 6.60 -10.39
N TRP A 15 -7.35 6.57 -10.68
CA TRP A 15 -8.44 6.70 -9.72
C TRP A 15 -9.18 5.39 -9.47
N SER A 16 -8.61 4.24 -9.82
CA SER A 16 -9.23 2.95 -9.51
C SER A 16 -9.06 2.60 -8.03
N ARG A 17 -9.99 1.79 -7.53
CA ARG A 17 -9.97 1.32 -6.14
C ARG A 17 -8.70 0.52 -5.84
N HIS A 18 -8.22 -0.25 -6.81
CA HIS A 18 -6.99 -1.04 -6.69
C HIS A 18 -5.70 -0.19 -6.62
N ASN A 19 -5.77 1.11 -6.90
CA ASN A 19 -4.63 2.03 -6.89
C ASN A 19 -4.51 2.87 -5.61
N LEU A 20 -5.30 2.61 -4.56
CA LEU A 20 -5.19 3.32 -3.29
C LEU A 20 -3.77 3.27 -2.69
N GLY A 21 -3.06 2.14 -2.88
CA GLY A 21 -1.67 2.03 -2.47
C GLY A 21 -0.76 3.01 -3.22
N PHE A 22 -0.93 3.17 -4.54
CA PHE A 22 -0.17 4.14 -5.34
C PHE A 22 -0.49 5.58 -4.91
N MET A 23 -1.79 5.90 -4.69
CA MET A 23 -2.21 7.23 -4.23
C MET A 23 -1.55 7.59 -2.90
N LEU A 24 -1.48 6.64 -1.95
CA LEU A 24 -0.85 6.88 -0.67
C LEU A 24 0.67 7.06 -0.79
N ILE A 25 1.35 6.31 -1.66
CA ILE A 25 2.78 6.53 -1.94
C ILE A 25 3.02 7.93 -2.51
N ASP A 26 2.18 8.39 -3.44
CA ASP A 26 2.29 9.73 -4.02
C ASP A 26 2.05 10.82 -2.97
N LYS A 27 1.07 10.63 -2.08
CA LYS A 27 0.81 11.52 -0.94
C LYS A 27 2.02 11.62 0.00
N LEU A 28 2.55 10.48 0.45
CA LEU A 28 3.73 10.44 1.34
C LEU A 28 4.96 11.10 0.71
N ALA A 29 5.18 10.89 -0.58
CA ALA A 29 6.28 11.51 -1.32
C ALA A 29 6.08 13.03 -1.44
N SER A 30 4.88 13.48 -1.79
CA SER A 30 4.53 14.91 -1.89
C SER A 30 4.72 15.63 -0.55
N ASP A 31 4.24 15.04 0.55
CA ASP A 31 4.36 15.62 1.89
C ASP A 31 5.82 15.73 2.35
N ALA A 32 6.67 14.80 1.93
CA ALA A 32 8.10 14.81 2.20
C ALA A 32 8.91 15.68 1.19
N GLY A 33 8.26 16.31 0.21
CA GLY A 33 8.92 17.11 -0.82
C GLY A 33 9.82 16.30 -1.77
N ILE A 34 9.55 15.00 -1.97
CA ILE A 34 10.33 14.10 -2.81
C ILE A 34 9.49 13.55 -3.97
N VAL A 35 10.15 13.18 -5.09
CA VAL A 35 9.45 12.75 -6.31
C VAL A 35 9.73 11.28 -6.60
N VAL A 36 8.66 10.48 -6.73
CA VAL A 36 8.74 9.07 -7.13
C VAL A 36 8.98 8.98 -8.63
N GLY A 37 10.17 8.50 -9.04
CA GLY A 37 10.47 8.47 -10.48
C GLY A 37 11.59 7.54 -10.90
N ARG A 38 12.49 7.13 -9.98
CA ARG A 38 13.58 6.22 -10.30
C ARG A 38 13.07 4.80 -10.54
N ARG A 39 13.53 4.15 -11.61
CA ARG A 39 13.22 2.74 -11.87
C ARG A 39 14.17 1.82 -11.12
N GLU A 40 13.62 0.91 -10.32
CA GLU A 40 14.35 -0.13 -9.58
C GLU A 40 13.44 -1.34 -9.35
N CYS A 41 13.91 -2.57 -9.64
CA CYS A 41 13.15 -3.81 -9.40
C CYS A 41 11.72 -3.76 -9.98
N SER A 42 11.58 -3.38 -11.25
CA SER A 42 10.27 -3.22 -11.91
C SER A 42 9.31 -2.31 -11.12
N SER A 43 9.84 -1.32 -10.41
CA SER A 43 9.06 -0.37 -9.62
C SER A 43 9.51 1.07 -9.92
N LEU A 44 8.60 2.02 -9.72
CA LEU A 44 8.98 3.42 -9.53
C LEU A 44 9.27 3.62 -8.04
N VAL A 45 10.46 4.13 -7.73
CA VAL A 45 10.90 4.31 -6.36
C VAL A 45 11.40 5.72 -6.10
N VAL A 46 11.36 6.10 -4.82
CA VAL A 46 12.09 7.25 -4.27
C VAL A 46 12.68 6.87 -2.92
N ARG A 47 13.83 7.46 -2.59
CA ARG A 47 14.45 7.36 -1.26
C ARG A 47 14.44 8.74 -0.64
N GLY A 48 14.06 8.81 0.61
CA GLY A 48 14.05 10.05 1.38
C GLY A 48 14.05 9.76 2.86
N GLU A 49 13.81 10.80 3.63
CA GLU A 49 13.64 10.72 5.07
C GLU A 49 12.21 11.10 5.42
N ILE A 50 11.53 10.26 6.18
CA ILE A 50 10.18 10.50 6.69
C ILE A 50 10.25 10.23 8.20
N GLU A 51 9.79 11.18 9.02
CA GLU A 51 9.86 11.11 10.48
C GLU A 51 11.28 10.78 11.02
N GLY A 52 12.33 11.33 10.39
CA GLY A 52 13.71 11.07 10.76
C GLY A 52 14.26 9.70 10.35
N VAL A 53 13.49 8.88 9.65
CA VAL A 53 13.85 7.52 9.25
C VAL A 53 14.11 7.44 7.74
N LYS A 54 15.27 6.87 7.35
CA LYS A 54 15.57 6.57 5.95
C LYS A 54 14.54 5.59 5.39
N THR A 55 13.73 6.07 4.45
CA THR A 55 12.59 5.34 3.88
C THR A 55 12.71 5.24 2.36
N LYS A 56 12.38 4.07 1.82
CA LYS A 56 12.18 3.84 0.40
C LYS A 56 10.68 3.67 0.16
N LEU A 57 10.09 4.54 -0.66
CA LEU A 57 8.73 4.42 -1.17
C LEU A 57 8.77 3.75 -2.54
N ALA A 58 7.86 2.83 -2.80
CA ALA A 58 7.84 2.06 -4.05
C ALA A 58 6.42 1.85 -4.59
N LYS A 59 6.28 2.03 -5.92
CA LYS A 59 5.09 1.68 -6.71
C LYS A 59 5.49 0.63 -7.74
N PRO A 60 5.22 -0.67 -7.54
CA PRO A 60 5.49 -1.71 -8.52
C PRO A 60 4.81 -1.39 -9.85
N GLN A 61 5.54 -1.51 -10.95
CA GLN A 61 5.05 -1.27 -12.32
C GLN A 61 4.71 -2.60 -13.02
N THR A 62 4.41 -3.62 -12.24
CA THR A 62 3.88 -4.90 -12.68
C THR A 62 2.36 -4.89 -12.55
N TYR A 63 1.67 -5.79 -13.27
CA TYR A 63 0.28 -6.06 -12.92
C TYR A 63 0.17 -6.67 -11.53
N MET A 64 -0.99 -6.47 -10.87
CA MET A 64 -1.22 -6.81 -9.46
C MET A 64 -0.78 -8.24 -9.10
N ASN A 65 -1.09 -9.22 -9.92
CA ASN A 65 -0.75 -10.63 -9.70
C ASN A 65 0.74 -10.98 -9.85
N LEU A 66 1.57 -10.04 -10.32
CA LEU A 66 3.02 -10.20 -10.50
C LEU A 66 3.85 -9.31 -9.55
N THR A 67 3.19 -8.61 -8.62
CA THR A 67 3.83 -7.64 -7.73
C THR A 67 4.87 -8.27 -6.81
N GLY A 68 4.73 -9.55 -6.47
CA GLY A 68 5.64 -10.28 -5.59
C GLY A 68 7.09 -10.24 -6.06
N HIS A 69 7.37 -10.43 -7.35
CA HIS A 69 8.72 -10.36 -7.91
C HIS A 69 9.39 -8.99 -7.67
N ALA A 70 8.64 -7.90 -7.86
CA ALA A 70 9.14 -6.56 -7.62
C ALA A 70 9.47 -6.35 -6.13
N VAL A 71 8.59 -6.78 -5.23
CA VAL A 71 8.75 -6.65 -3.78
C VAL A 71 9.92 -7.49 -3.28
N SER A 72 10.04 -8.75 -3.71
CA SER A 72 11.15 -9.64 -3.34
C SER A 72 12.51 -9.04 -3.77
N CYS A 73 12.60 -8.53 -5.01
CA CYS A 73 13.79 -7.84 -5.50
C CYS A 73 14.13 -6.58 -4.67
N LEU A 74 13.13 -5.78 -4.28
CA LEU A 74 13.34 -4.59 -3.44
C LEU A 74 13.79 -4.97 -2.02
N LEU A 75 13.22 -6.03 -1.44
CA LEU A 75 13.60 -6.55 -0.12
C LEU A 75 15.04 -7.02 -0.08
N ALA A 76 15.52 -7.73 -1.12
CA ALA A 76 16.90 -8.17 -1.23
C ALA A 76 17.92 -7.02 -1.21
N LYS A 77 17.47 -5.78 -1.47
CA LYS A 77 18.29 -4.56 -1.42
C LYS A 77 18.12 -3.75 -0.14
N VAL A 78 17.34 -4.25 0.82
CA VAL A 78 17.25 -3.66 2.16
C VAL A 78 18.45 -4.14 2.96
N ASN A 79 19.32 -3.20 3.35
CA ASN A 79 20.48 -3.51 4.19
C ASN A 79 20.02 -3.70 5.64
N SER A 80 19.58 -4.91 5.98
CA SER A 80 19.08 -5.28 7.31
C SER A 80 19.13 -6.79 7.50
N GLU A 81 19.42 -7.22 8.71
CA GLU A 81 19.33 -8.64 9.11
C GLU A 81 17.87 -9.13 9.20
N THR A 82 16.93 -8.21 9.31
CA THR A 82 15.49 -8.49 9.39
C THR A 82 14.69 -7.64 8.39
N PRO A 83 14.89 -7.82 7.06
CA PRO A 83 14.30 -6.94 6.05
C PRO A 83 12.76 -6.96 6.06
N LEU A 84 12.15 -8.08 6.44
CA LEU A 84 10.69 -8.22 6.55
C LEU A 84 10.08 -7.35 7.64
N LYS A 85 10.77 -7.14 8.75
CA LYS A 85 10.32 -6.22 9.81
C LYS A 85 10.33 -4.75 9.35
N GLN A 86 11.03 -4.46 8.27
CA GLN A 86 11.08 -3.13 7.66
C GLN A 86 10.16 -2.99 6.45
N LEU A 87 9.35 -4.00 6.13
CA LEU A 87 8.37 -3.98 5.03
C LEU A 87 7.00 -3.55 5.52
N VAL A 88 6.46 -2.51 4.89
CA VAL A 88 5.05 -2.12 5.00
C VAL A 88 4.42 -2.22 3.60
N VAL A 89 3.33 -2.97 3.48
CA VAL A 89 2.55 -3.10 2.24
C VAL A 89 1.21 -2.41 2.40
N ILE A 90 0.87 -1.55 1.45
CA ILE A 90 -0.41 -0.82 1.40
C ILE A 90 -1.28 -1.43 0.31
N SER A 91 -2.50 -1.82 0.65
CA SER A 91 -3.47 -2.43 -0.28
C SER A 91 -4.89 -1.94 -0.01
N ASP A 92 -5.73 -1.98 -1.04
CA ASP A 92 -7.17 -1.90 -0.87
C ASP A 92 -7.74 -3.17 -0.21
N ASP A 93 -8.96 -3.07 0.34
CA ASP A 93 -9.63 -4.15 1.03
C ASP A 93 -11.16 -4.11 0.86
N LEU A 94 -11.67 -5.15 0.20
CA LEU A 94 -13.11 -5.35 -0.02
C LEU A 94 -13.91 -5.69 1.25
N ALA A 95 -13.23 -6.13 2.32
CA ALA A 95 -13.89 -6.48 3.58
C ALA A 95 -13.97 -5.31 4.58
N LEU A 96 -13.45 -4.13 4.20
CA LEU A 96 -13.52 -2.91 5.00
C LEU A 96 -14.36 -1.86 4.27
N PRO A 97 -15.28 -1.19 4.98
CA PRO A 97 -16.01 -0.05 4.42
C PRO A 97 -15.09 1.05 3.89
N LEU A 98 -15.50 1.73 2.83
CA LEU A 98 -14.83 2.94 2.35
C LEU A 98 -14.73 3.97 3.49
N GLY A 99 -13.57 4.61 3.65
CA GLY A 99 -13.31 5.52 4.76
C GLY A 99 -12.70 4.84 6.01
N LYS A 100 -12.55 3.51 6.00
CA LYS A 100 -11.92 2.77 7.12
C LYS A 100 -10.56 2.23 6.71
N ILE A 101 -9.62 2.23 7.66
CA ILE A 101 -8.31 1.62 7.48
C ILE A 101 -8.09 0.53 8.53
N ARG A 102 -7.15 -0.38 8.27
CA ARG A 102 -6.75 -1.41 9.22
C ARG A 102 -5.29 -1.80 9.06
N ILE A 103 -4.56 -1.78 10.16
CA ILE A 103 -3.17 -2.17 10.23
C ILE A 103 -3.06 -3.55 10.86
N ARG A 104 -2.18 -4.41 10.32
CA ARG A 104 -1.85 -5.73 10.85
C ARG A 104 -0.37 -6.02 10.62
N GLU A 105 0.28 -6.67 11.59
CA GLU A 105 1.69 -7.10 11.45
C GLU A 105 1.82 -8.40 10.63
N ARG A 106 0.73 -9.16 10.51
CA ARG A 106 0.65 -10.42 9.76
C ARG A 106 -0.76 -10.72 9.29
N GLY A 107 -0.93 -11.68 8.39
CA GLY A 107 -2.25 -12.13 7.96
C GLY A 107 -2.27 -12.76 6.57
N THR A 108 -3.36 -13.37 6.19
CA THR A 108 -3.58 -13.93 4.85
C THR A 108 -3.75 -12.85 3.79
N ALA A 109 -3.79 -13.25 2.54
CA ALA A 109 -4.01 -12.32 1.43
C ALA A 109 -5.45 -11.74 1.37
N GLY A 110 -6.42 -12.34 2.08
CA GLY A 110 -7.82 -11.86 2.07
C GLY A 110 -8.46 -11.80 0.68
N GLY A 111 -8.01 -12.64 -0.27
CA GLY A 111 -8.46 -12.59 -1.67
C GLY A 111 -7.70 -11.61 -2.57
N HIS A 112 -6.90 -10.69 -2.02
CA HIS A 112 -6.18 -9.67 -2.78
C HIS A 112 -5.00 -10.27 -3.57
N ASN A 113 -5.02 -10.15 -4.91
CA ASN A 113 -4.04 -10.80 -5.79
C ASN A 113 -2.61 -10.31 -5.59
N GLY A 114 -2.41 -9.02 -5.31
CA GLY A 114 -1.09 -8.46 -5.01
C GLY A 114 -0.49 -9.04 -3.72
N LEU A 115 -1.30 -9.15 -2.65
CA LEU A 115 -0.85 -9.78 -1.41
C LEU A 115 -0.57 -11.28 -1.60
N LYS A 116 -1.38 -12.01 -2.40
CA LYS A 116 -1.09 -13.41 -2.76
C LYS A 116 0.25 -13.53 -3.45
N SER A 117 0.53 -12.66 -4.42
CA SER A 117 1.78 -12.64 -5.17
C SER A 117 2.98 -12.36 -4.25
N ILE A 118 2.87 -11.38 -3.34
CA ILE A 118 3.93 -11.07 -2.38
C ILE A 118 4.20 -12.25 -1.46
N ILE A 119 3.15 -12.82 -0.85
CA ILE A 119 3.29 -13.97 0.07
C ILE A 119 3.94 -15.15 -0.62
N ALA A 120 3.59 -15.45 -1.87
CA ALA A 120 4.18 -16.54 -2.65
C ALA A 120 5.68 -16.33 -2.89
N GLU A 121 6.12 -15.11 -3.24
CA GLU A 121 7.52 -14.80 -3.54
C GLU A 121 8.40 -14.64 -2.29
N VAL A 122 7.84 -14.08 -1.22
CA VAL A 122 8.56 -13.80 0.03
C VAL A 122 8.54 -15.01 0.97
N GLY A 123 7.60 -15.95 0.77
CA GLY A 123 7.49 -17.20 1.52
C GLY A 123 6.91 -17.06 2.93
N THR A 124 6.35 -15.88 3.28
CA THR A 124 5.79 -15.63 4.61
C THR A 124 4.67 -14.62 4.60
N THR A 125 3.85 -14.65 5.65
CA THR A 125 2.80 -13.65 5.92
C THR A 125 3.21 -12.61 6.96
N GLU A 126 4.43 -12.69 7.51
CA GLU A 126 4.93 -11.89 8.62
C GLU A 126 5.54 -10.56 8.12
N PHE A 127 4.71 -9.63 7.69
CA PHE A 127 5.05 -8.25 7.35
C PHE A 127 3.88 -7.32 7.63
N VAL A 128 4.20 -6.07 7.93
CA VAL A 128 3.18 -5.05 8.23
C VAL A 128 2.38 -4.72 6.98
N ARG A 129 1.07 -4.62 7.13
CA ARG A 129 0.15 -4.17 6.09
C ARG A 129 -0.80 -3.11 6.59
N LEU A 130 -0.97 -2.07 5.80
CA LEU A 130 -2.05 -1.11 5.91
C LEU A 130 -3.09 -1.46 4.85
N ARG A 131 -4.32 -1.75 5.28
CA ARG A 131 -5.45 -2.09 4.43
C ARG A 131 -6.41 -0.91 4.41
N ILE A 132 -6.78 -0.43 3.22
CA ILE A 132 -7.68 0.71 3.02
C ILE A 132 -9.00 0.18 2.47
N GLY A 133 -10.08 0.43 3.18
CA GLY A 133 -11.41 -0.05 2.84
C GLY A 133 -11.94 0.52 1.53
N ILE A 134 -12.60 -0.35 0.76
CA ILE A 134 -13.28 0.02 -0.49
C ILE A 134 -14.70 -0.57 -0.59
N GLN A 135 -15.19 -1.24 0.47
CA GLN A 135 -16.52 -1.84 0.45
C GLN A 135 -17.59 -0.76 0.37
N PRO A 136 -18.46 -0.79 -0.65
CA PRO A 136 -19.59 0.11 -0.75
C PRO A 136 -20.75 -0.34 0.16
N GLU A 137 -21.77 0.50 0.33
CA GLU A 137 -22.98 0.16 1.08
C GLU A 137 -23.90 -0.85 0.36
N HIS A 138 -23.71 -1.05 -0.94
CA HIS A 138 -24.49 -1.98 -1.76
C HIS A 138 -23.71 -3.27 -2.08
N PRO A 139 -24.39 -4.38 -2.39
CA PRO A 139 -23.74 -5.64 -2.80
C PRO A 139 -22.89 -5.47 -4.07
N ILE A 140 -21.75 -6.15 -4.11
CA ILE A 140 -20.86 -6.17 -5.27
C ILE A 140 -21.12 -7.45 -6.06
N SER A 141 -21.58 -7.31 -7.31
CA SER A 141 -21.85 -8.45 -8.20
C SER A 141 -20.56 -9.05 -8.82
N ASP A 142 -19.59 -8.22 -9.16
CA ASP A 142 -18.30 -8.62 -9.73
C ASP A 142 -17.14 -7.91 -8.99
N PRO A 143 -16.55 -8.56 -7.98
CA PRO A 143 -15.44 -8.00 -7.24
C PRO A 143 -14.19 -7.70 -8.09
N LYS A 144 -13.93 -8.50 -9.15
CA LYS A 144 -12.75 -8.30 -10.01
C LYS A 144 -12.87 -7.03 -10.82
N ARG A 145 -14.04 -6.76 -11.36
CA ARG A 145 -14.33 -5.53 -12.09
C ARG A 145 -14.37 -4.35 -11.12
N PHE A 146 -15.04 -4.49 -9.98
CA PHE A 146 -15.21 -3.43 -8.99
C PHE A 146 -13.89 -2.81 -8.53
N VAL A 147 -12.86 -3.60 -8.24
CA VAL A 147 -11.55 -3.07 -7.81
C VAL A 147 -10.82 -2.29 -8.91
N LEU A 148 -11.12 -2.57 -10.18
CA LEU A 148 -10.55 -1.86 -11.33
C LEU A 148 -11.36 -0.62 -11.72
N ASP A 149 -12.62 -0.52 -11.28
CA ASP A 149 -13.48 0.64 -11.53
C ASP A 149 -12.97 1.86 -10.75
N THR A 150 -13.10 3.03 -11.37
CA THR A 150 -12.72 4.31 -10.74
C THR A 150 -13.73 4.71 -9.67
N PHE A 151 -13.25 5.41 -8.66
CA PHE A 151 -14.13 6.05 -7.67
C PHE A 151 -15.05 7.08 -8.34
N ALA A 152 -16.34 7.05 -7.99
CA ALA A 152 -17.29 8.07 -8.40
C ALA A 152 -16.84 9.44 -7.88
N LYS A 153 -17.23 10.51 -8.57
CA LYS A 153 -16.89 11.88 -8.14
C LYS A 153 -17.36 12.19 -6.72
N SER A 154 -18.48 11.64 -6.30
CA SER A 154 -19.03 11.77 -4.95
C SER A 154 -18.23 11.04 -3.87
N GLU A 155 -17.50 9.97 -4.23
CA GLU A 155 -16.66 9.21 -3.30
C GLU A 155 -15.28 9.88 -3.06
N ARG A 156 -14.81 10.69 -4.02
CA ARG A 156 -13.44 11.25 -4.00
C ARG A 156 -13.09 12.06 -2.75
N PRO A 157 -13.96 12.91 -2.19
CA PRO A 157 -13.65 13.61 -0.94
C PRO A 157 -13.32 12.65 0.21
N LEU A 158 -14.12 11.60 0.38
CA LEU A 158 -13.88 10.57 1.40
C LEU A 158 -12.60 9.76 1.12
N VAL A 159 -12.31 9.48 -0.16
CA VAL A 159 -11.05 8.82 -0.56
C VAL A 159 -9.84 9.69 -0.17
N ILE A 160 -9.87 10.99 -0.43
CA ILE A 160 -8.79 11.91 -0.09
C ILE A 160 -8.59 11.95 1.43
N GLU A 161 -9.65 12.10 2.21
CA GLU A 161 -9.60 12.07 3.67
C GLU A 161 -9.01 10.75 4.20
N THR A 162 -9.41 9.61 3.60
CA THR A 162 -8.89 8.29 3.97
C THR A 162 -7.40 8.15 3.64
N ILE A 163 -6.94 8.73 2.53
CA ILE A 163 -5.51 8.78 2.17
C ILE A 163 -4.74 9.64 3.17
N ASP A 164 -5.27 10.79 3.59
CA ASP A 164 -4.65 11.65 4.60
C ASP A 164 -4.53 10.92 5.95
N GLN A 165 -5.60 10.27 6.41
CA GLN A 165 -5.57 9.42 7.62
C GLN A 165 -4.56 8.28 7.49
N SER A 166 -4.51 7.64 6.32
CA SER A 166 -3.55 6.55 6.03
C SER A 166 -2.11 7.05 6.06
N ALA A 167 -1.86 8.28 5.61
CA ALA A 167 -0.53 8.88 5.66
C ALA A 167 -0.08 9.10 7.11
N GLU A 168 -0.95 9.59 8.00
CA GLU A 168 -0.65 9.70 9.42
C GLU A 168 -0.40 8.34 10.07
N ALA A 169 -1.20 7.32 9.71
CA ALA A 169 -0.97 5.95 10.18
C ALA A 169 0.41 5.41 9.77
N ILE A 170 0.85 5.67 8.53
CA ILE A 170 2.20 5.29 8.06
C ILE A 170 3.27 6.07 8.83
N ARG A 171 3.11 7.37 9.09
CA ARG A 171 4.06 8.16 9.89
C ARG A 171 4.17 7.60 11.31
N THR A 172 3.05 7.23 11.93
CA THR A 172 3.04 6.60 13.25
C THR A 172 3.75 5.23 13.21
N ILE A 173 3.54 4.41 12.16
CA ILE A 173 4.30 3.16 11.99
C ILE A 173 5.81 3.43 11.92
N ILE A 174 6.24 4.46 11.19
CA ILE A 174 7.65 4.81 11.03
C ILE A 174 8.25 5.28 12.36
N ARG A 175 7.56 6.15 13.09
CA ARG A 175 8.03 6.81 14.29
C ARG A 175 7.95 5.91 15.55
N GLU A 176 6.84 5.18 15.69
CA GLU A 176 6.47 4.51 16.94
C GLU A 176 6.23 2.99 16.80
N GLY A 177 6.24 2.51 15.55
CA GLY A 177 6.02 1.10 15.22
C GLY A 177 4.57 0.71 14.98
N ALA A 178 4.39 -0.50 14.43
CA ALA A 178 3.07 -0.98 13.99
C ALA A 178 2.07 -1.17 15.14
N LEU A 179 2.52 -1.62 16.31
CA LEU A 179 1.63 -1.84 17.47
C LEU A 179 0.96 -0.56 17.94
N LYS A 180 1.72 0.54 18.00
CA LYS A 180 1.18 1.86 18.38
C LYS A 180 0.17 2.34 17.35
N ALA A 181 0.52 2.27 16.06
CA ALA A 181 -0.39 2.64 14.98
C ALA A 181 -1.67 1.78 14.97
N MET A 182 -1.58 0.47 15.28
CA MET A 182 -2.74 -0.41 15.42
C MET A 182 -3.67 0.02 16.56
N ALA A 183 -3.13 0.48 17.67
CA ALA A 183 -3.92 0.95 18.81
C ALA A 183 -4.67 2.25 18.51
N GLU A 184 -4.10 3.10 17.64
CA GLU A 184 -4.62 4.43 17.34
C GLU A 184 -5.61 4.44 16.16
N PHE A 185 -5.36 3.64 15.11
CA PHE A 185 -6.06 3.73 13.83
C PHE A 185 -6.98 2.53 13.49
N ASN A 186 -7.01 1.44 14.27
CA ASN A 186 -7.86 0.26 13.99
C ASN A 186 -9.29 0.40 14.49
#